data_12547b0981059d224bd5d324eaf99b61
#
_entry.id   12547b0981059d224bd5d324eaf99b61
#
_cell.length_a   1.000
_cell.length_b   1.000
_cell.length_c   1.000
_cell.angle_alpha   90.00
_cell.angle_beta   90.00
_cell.angle_gamma   90.00
#
_symmetry.space_group_name_H-M   'P 1'
#
loop_
_entity.id
_entity.type
_entity.pdbx_description
1 polymer ?
#
loop_
_entity_poly.entity_id
_entity_poly.type
_entity_poly.pdbx_seq_one_letter_code
_entity_poly.pdbx_strand_id
1 'polypeptide(L)'
;MNFHILTLFPEMVENGLKTSIIGRAVAGGLLSIEAVNIRDFAFNKHQSVDDYPYGGGAGMLMQAEPVYLAYKDIEERIQKRIQNAKMQNAETEEQDAEVNVQNAGIQDAETVSPDKKLRVVYLSPQGKTFDQKMAEELAEEEDLVLLCGHYEGIDERVLEEIVTDYVSIGDYVLT
;
A
#
# COMPACT_ATOMS: atom_id res chain seq x y z
N MET A 1 -3.84 -0.62 11.25
CA MET A 1 -3.26 -1.07 9.96
C MET A 1 -3.98 -0.39 8.81
N ASN A 2 -3.25 0.14 7.82
CA ASN A 2 -3.80 0.85 6.66
C ASN A 2 -3.46 0.08 5.39
N PHE A 3 -4.46 -0.19 4.57
CA PHE A 3 -4.30 -0.81 3.26
C PHE A 3 -4.46 0.24 2.18
N HIS A 4 -3.43 0.38 1.33
CA HIS A 4 -3.43 1.22 0.15
C HIS A 4 -3.44 0.32 -1.09
N ILE A 5 -4.51 0.34 -1.85
CA ILE A 5 -4.73 -0.61 -2.95
C ILE A 5 -4.62 0.14 -4.27
N LEU A 6 -3.52 -0.08 -4.98
CA LEU A 6 -3.31 0.43 -6.33
C LEU A 6 -4.06 -0.45 -7.33
N THR A 7 -5.05 0.11 -8.02
CA THR A 7 -5.94 -0.66 -8.90
C THR A 7 -6.48 0.19 -10.05
N LEU A 8 -6.97 -0.45 -11.10
CA LEU A 8 -7.76 0.20 -12.16
C LEU A 8 -9.26 0.24 -11.87
N PHE A 9 -9.71 -0.43 -10.78
CA PHE A 9 -11.13 -0.61 -10.44
C PHE A 9 -11.39 -0.31 -8.95
N PRO A 10 -11.19 0.95 -8.49
CA PRO A 10 -11.32 1.29 -7.08
C PRO A 10 -12.70 0.99 -6.50
N GLU A 11 -13.78 1.28 -7.25
CA GLU A 11 -15.15 1.02 -6.79
C GLU A 11 -15.42 -0.47 -6.53
N MET A 12 -14.88 -1.36 -7.37
CA MET A 12 -15.03 -2.80 -7.18
C MET A 12 -14.37 -3.27 -5.89
N VAL A 13 -13.16 -2.78 -5.63
CA VAL A 13 -12.39 -3.09 -4.42
C VAL A 13 -13.10 -2.57 -3.17
N GLU A 14 -13.47 -1.30 -3.17
CA GLU A 14 -14.13 -0.67 -2.03
C GLU A 14 -15.47 -1.31 -1.69
N ASN A 15 -16.30 -1.56 -2.68
CA ASN A 15 -17.62 -2.18 -2.47
C ASN A 15 -17.49 -3.61 -1.93
N GLY A 16 -16.48 -4.37 -2.38
CA GLY A 16 -16.21 -5.72 -1.87
C GLY A 16 -15.75 -5.72 -0.41
N LEU A 17 -14.85 -4.81 -0.06
CA LEU A 17 -14.22 -4.77 1.25
C LEU A 17 -15.04 -4.04 2.33
N LYS A 18 -16.02 -3.21 1.94
CA LYS A 18 -16.91 -2.52 2.90
C LYS A 18 -17.99 -3.41 3.52
N THR A 19 -17.95 -4.71 3.28
CA THR A 19 -18.97 -5.67 3.75
C THR A 19 -18.45 -6.61 4.83
N SER A 20 -19.36 -7.30 5.53
CA SER A 20 -19.09 -8.39 6.47
C SER A 20 -18.08 -7.99 7.57
N ILE A 21 -17.13 -8.86 7.88
CA ILE A 21 -16.15 -8.71 8.95
C ILE A 21 -15.20 -7.54 8.69
N ILE A 22 -14.72 -7.41 7.44
CA ILE A 22 -13.80 -6.33 7.04
C ILE A 22 -14.50 -4.97 7.18
N GLY A 23 -15.73 -4.84 6.68
CA GLY A 23 -16.51 -3.59 6.82
C GLY A 23 -16.75 -3.19 8.28
N ARG A 24 -16.93 -4.16 9.18
CA ARG A 24 -17.04 -3.88 10.63
C ARG A 24 -15.72 -3.42 11.23
N ALA A 25 -14.60 -4.01 10.82
CA ALA A 25 -13.27 -3.59 11.26
C ALA A 25 -12.94 -2.16 10.81
N VAL A 26 -13.29 -1.80 9.57
CA VAL A 26 -13.16 -0.43 9.05
C VAL A 26 -14.05 0.54 9.84
N ALA A 27 -15.34 0.20 10.05
CA ALA A 27 -16.26 1.04 10.80
C ALA A 27 -15.84 1.22 12.28
N GLY A 28 -15.17 0.22 12.84
CA GLY A 28 -14.59 0.26 14.19
C GLY A 28 -13.21 0.94 14.29
N GLY A 29 -12.66 1.45 13.19
CA GLY A 29 -11.35 2.11 13.17
C GLY A 29 -10.14 1.17 13.33
N LEU A 30 -10.34 -0.14 13.27
CA LEU A 30 -9.25 -1.13 13.35
C LEU A 30 -8.44 -1.22 12.06
N LEU A 31 -9.10 -0.99 10.92
CA LEU A 31 -8.50 -0.99 9.60
C LEU A 31 -8.87 0.29 8.85
N SER A 32 -7.97 0.76 7.99
CA SER A 32 -8.24 1.75 6.96
C SER A 32 -8.00 1.12 5.59
N ILE A 33 -8.90 1.36 4.64
CA ILE A 33 -8.79 0.84 3.28
C ILE A 33 -9.00 1.99 2.32
N GLU A 34 -8.03 2.22 1.47
CA GLU A 34 -8.04 3.22 0.41
C GLU A 34 -7.74 2.54 -0.92
N ALA A 35 -8.60 2.68 -1.90
CA ALA A 35 -8.35 2.25 -3.27
C ALA A 35 -7.95 3.45 -4.13
N VAL A 36 -6.74 3.40 -4.68
CA VAL A 36 -6.16 4.45 -5.50
C VAL A 36 -6.26 4.04 -6.97
N ASN A 37 -6.90 4.88 -7.78
CA ASN A 37 -7.06 4.63 -9.21
C ASN A 37 -5.76 4.99 -9.95
N ILE A 38 -5.08 4.01 -10.50
CA ILE A 38 -3.84 4.21 -11.25
C ILE A 38 -4.08 5.11 -12.49
N ARG A 39 -5.30 5.12 -13.07
CA ARG A 39 -5.62 5.97 -14.23
C ARG A 39 -5.52 7.46 -13.94
N ASP A 40 -5.71 7.89 -12.70
CA ASP A 40 -5.63 9.29 -12.30
C ASP A 40 -4.21 9.86 -12.42
N PHE A 41 -3.22 8.97 -12.55
CA PHE A 41 -1.80 9.28 -12.75
C PHE A 41 -1.33 9.11 -14.20
N ALA A 42 -2.25 8.85 -15.12
CA ALA A 42 -1.95 8.83 -16.57
C ALA A 42 -2.19 10.20 -17.18
N PHE A 43 -1.13 10.95 -17.45
CA PHE A 43 -1.21 12.35 -17.95
C PHE A 43 -1.36 12.46 -19.46
N ASN A 44 -1.60 11.35 -20.17
CA ASN A 44 -1.91 11.40 -21.59
C ASN A 44 -3.39 11.76 -21.83
N LYS A 45 -3.70 12.23 -23.05
CA LYS A 45 -5.05 12.71 -23.43
C LYS A 45 -6.19 11.70 -23.17
N HIS A 46 -5.89 10.42 -23.18
CA HIS A 46 -6.87 9.32 -23.08
C HIS A 46 -6.82 8.61 -21.74
N GLN A 47 -5.98 9.06 -20.80
CA GLN A 47 -5.73 8.38 -19.52
C GLN A 47 -5.40 6.89 -19.71
N SER A 48 -4.67 6.59 -20.80
CA SER A 48 -4.22 5.22 -21.07
C SER A 48 -3.15 4.82 -20.08
N VAL A 49 -3.31 3.64 -19.50
CA VAL A 49 -2.39 3.04 -18.52
C VAL A 49 -1.70 1.79 -19.07
N ASP A 50 -1.95 1.48 -20.34
CA ASP A 50 -1.50 0.28 -21.02
C ASP A 50 -0.70 0.60 -22.28
N ASP A 51 0.24 -0.28 -22.64
CA ASP A 51 1.07 -0.21 -23.83
C ASP A 51 1.43 -1.61 -24.32
N TYR A 52 1.91 -1.69 -25.54
CA TYR A 52 2.37 -2.97 -26.10
C TYR A 52 3.66 -3.44 -25.41
N PRO A 53 3.82 -4.77 -25.22
CA PRO A 53 5.03 -5.32 -24.63
C PRO A 53 6.25 -5.05 -25.51
N TYR A 54 7.38 -4.68 -24.89
CA TYR A 54 8.66 -4.52 -25.59
C TYR A 54 9.06 -5.84 -26.27
N GLY A 55 9.40 -5.77 -27.56
CA GLY A 55 9.74 -6.96 -28.33
C GLY A 55 8.58 -7.64 -29.02
N GLY A 56 7.37 -7.11 -28.89
CA GLY A 56 6.14 -7.67 -29.50
C GLY A 56 5.56 -8.81 -28.69
N GLY A 57 4.35 -9.18 -29.03
CA GLY A 57 3.57 -10.22 -28.34
C GLY A 57 2.08 -9.88 -28.41
N ALA A 58 1.23 -10.83 -28.01
CA ALA A 58 -0.19 -10.58 -27.84
C ALA A 58 -0.45 -9.94 -26.47
N GLY A 59 -1.45 -9.06 -26.41
CA GLY A 59 -1.89 -8.42 -25.17
C GLY A 59 -1.21 -7.06 -24.91
N MET A 60 -1.52 -6.49 -23.76
CA MET A 60 -1.06 -5.18 -23.30
C MET A 60 -0.44 -5.34 -21.92
N LEU A 61 0.47 -4.43 -21.57
CA LEU A 61 1.06 -4.31 -20.23
C LEU A 61 0.65 -2.98 -19.60
N MET A 62 0.52 -2.94 -18.29
CA MET A 62 0.40 -1.68 -17.58
C MET A 62 1.71 -0.89 -17.66
N GLN A 63 1.60 0.38 -18.02
CA GLN A 63 2.75 1.29 -18.13
C GLN A 63 3.40 1.54 -16.77
N ALA A 64 4.73 1.66 -16.77
CA ALA A 64 5.50 1.91 -15.55
C ALA A 64 5.16 3.25 -14.91
N GLU A 65 5.04 4.34 -15.69
CA GLU A 65 4.90 5.70 -15.19
C GLU A 65 3.64 5.91 -14.34
N PRO A 66 2.41 5.57 -14.79
CA PRO A 66 1.21 5.73 -13.95
C PRO A 66 1.26 4.93 -12.65
N VAL A 67 1.79 3.71 -12.70
CA VAL A 67 1.93 2.84 -11.51
C VAL A 67 2.92 3.46 -10.53
N TYR A 68 4.08 3.92 -11.02
CA TYR A 68 5.10 4.55 -10.20
C TYR A 68 4.61 5.83 -9.53
N LEU A 69 3.92 6.70 -10.29
CA LEU A 69 3.40 7.96 -9.76
C LEU A 69 2.30 7.73 -8.72
N ALA A 70 1.42 6.74 -8.94
CA ALA A 70 0.41 6.36 -7.96
C ALA A 70 1.05 5.84 -6.65
N TYR A 71 2.10 5.03 -6.76
CA TYR A 71 2.89 4.59 -5.60
C TYR A 71 3.53 5.77 -4.86
N LYS A 72 4.17 6.69 -5.59
CA LYS A 72 4.83 7.86 -4.98
C LYS A 72 3.86 8.78 -4.26
N ASP A 73 2.64 8.96 -4.77
CA ASP A 73 1.60 9.72 -4.09
C ASP A 73 1.24 9.09 -2.73
N ILE A 74 1.09 7.76 -2.68
CA ILE A 74 0.86 7.04 -1.41
C ILE A 74 2.05 7.24 -0.45
N GLU A 75 3.26 7.02 -0.93
CA GLU A 75 4.48 7.17 -0.13
C GLU A 75 4.58 8.58 0.49
N GLU A 76 4.36 9.62 -0.30
CA GLU A 76 4.38 11.01 0.18
C GLU A 76 3.28 11.29 1.22
N ARG A 77 2.07 10.76 1.02
CA ARG A 77 0.96 10.93 1.97
C ARG A 77 1.24 10.25 3.30
N ILE A 78 1.82 9.05 3.26
CA ILE A 78 2.25 8.32 4.47
C ILE A 78 3.33 9.12 5.21
N GLN A 79 4.36 9.60 4.50
CA GLN A 79 5.44 10.39 5.09
C GLN A 79 4.91 11.68 5.74
N LYS A 80 4.03 12.40 5.07
CA LYS A 80 3.38 13.60 5.63
C LYS A 80 2.57 13.27 6.89
N ARG A 81 1.84 12.16 6.91
CA ARG A 81 1.09 11.71 8.09
C ARG A 81 2.03 11.43 9.27
N ILE A 82 3.13 10.72 9.05
CA ILE A 82 4.12 10.40 10.09
C ILE A 82 4.77 11.68 10.62
N GLN A 83 5.13 12.63 9.76
CA GLN A 83 5.70 13.91 10.17
C GLN A 83 4.73 14.72 11.02
N ASN A 84 3.47 14.82 10.62
CA ASN A 84 2.45 15.55 11.36
C ASN A 84 2.20 14.93 12.74
N ALA A 85 2.16 13.59 12.84
CA ALA A 85 2.02 12.90 14.12
C ALA A 85 3.20 13.17 15.06
N LYS A 86 4.43 13.20 14.53
CA LYS A 86 5.62 13.54 15.32
C LYS A 86 5.60 14.99 15.83
N MET A 87 5.15 15.95 15.00
CA MET A 87 5.02 17.35 15.43
C MET A 87 3.98 17.52 16.53
N GLN A 88 2.82 16.88 16.42
CA GLN A 88 1.76 16.95 17.43
C GLN A 88 2.20 16.32 18.76
N ASN A 89 2.92 15.21 18.73
CA ASN A 89 3.45 14.60 19.95
C ASN A 89 4.50 15.49 20.63
N ALA A 90 5.38 16.16 19.88
CA ALA A 90 6.36 17.09 20.42
C ALA A 90 5.70 18.31 21.10
N GLU A 91 4.63 18.87 20.51
CA GLU A 91 3.88 19.98 21.08
C GLU A 91 3.12 19.56 22.36
N THR A 92 2.68 18.30 22.46
CA THR A 92 2.00 17.79 23.66
C THR A 92 2.99 17.54 24.80
N GLU A 93 4.18 17.04 24.50
CA GLU A 93 5.24 16.82 25.49
C GLU A 93 5.77 18.14 26.08
N GLU A 94 5.84 19.23 25.32
CA GLU A 94 6.23 20.53 25.82
C GLU A 94 5.16 21.14 26.76
N GLN A 95 3.89 20.87 26.53
CA GLN A 95 2.79 21.33 27.39
C GLN A 95 2.66 20.53 28.68
N ASP A 96 2.94 19.22 28.68
CA ASP A 96 2.90 18.37 29.86
C ASP A 96 4.17 18.48 30.74
N ALA A 97 5.28 18.95 30.21
CA ALA A 97 6.51 19.17 30.97
C ALA A 97 6.39 20.30 32.00
N GLU A 98 5.42 21.21 31.87
CA GLU A 98 5.17 22.27 32.85
C GLU A 98 4.31 21.81 34.06
N VAL A 99 3.72 20.61 34.06
CA VAL A 99 2.72 20.23 35.07
C VAL A 99 3.10 19.02 35.94
N ASN A 100 4.07 18.17 35.61
CA ASN A 100 4.33 17.01 36.50
C ASN A 100 5.73 16.42 36.45
N VAL A 101 6.49 16.69 37.53
CA VAL A 101 7.61 15.84 37.95
C VAL A 101 7.02 14.85 38.98
N GLN A 102 6.63 13.68 38.59
CA GLN A 102 6.69 12.41 39.34
C GLN A 102 5.84 11.31 38.66
N ASN A 103 6.54 10.18 38.39
CA ASN A 103 6.04 8.85 37.95
C ASN A 103 6.02 8.60 36.44
N ALA A 104 7.20 8.22 35.95
CA ALA A 104 7.40 7.61 34.64
C ALA A 104 7.27 6.09 34.73
N GLY A 105 6.36 5.55 33.98
CA GLY A 105 6.38 4.18 33.50
C GLY A 105 6.34 4.25 31.97
N ILE A 106 7.50 4.26 31.36
CA ILE A 106 7.67 4.37 29.91
C ILE A 106 7.33 3.00 29.32
N GLN A 107 6.28 2.92 28.53
CA GLN A 107 6.11 1.87 27.53
C GLN A 107 6.70 2.40 26.22
N ASP A 108 7.73 1.73 25.75
CA ASP A 108 8.46 2.06 24.53
C ASP A 108 7.50 2.06 23.33
N ALA A 109 7.19 3.26 22.84
CA ALA A 109 6.69 3.41 21.48
C ALA A 109 7.88 3.12 20.56
N GLU A 110 7.88 1.98 19.89
CA GLU A 110 8.86 1.64 18.87
C GLU A 110 8.90 2.76 17.83
N THR A 111 9.98 3.50 17.84
CA THR A 111 10.29 4.51 16.82
C THR A 111 10.46 3.79 15.49
N VAL A 112 9.50 3.97 14.60
CA VAL A 112 9.61 3.55 13.19
C VAL A 112 10.89 4.17 12.64
N SER A 113 11.85 3.32 12.27
CA SER A 113 13.12 3.74 11.69
C SER A 113 12.84 4.52 10.40
N PRO A 114 13.48 5.69 10.16
CA PRO A 114 13.24 6.51 8.98
C PRO A 114 13.62 5.85 7.64
N ASP A 115 14.26 4.68 7.68
CA ASP A 115 14.76 3.93 6.51
C ASP A 115 13.93 2.67 6.18
N LYS A 116 12.80 2.41 6.85
CA LYS A 116 11.98 1.25 6.50
C LYS A 116 11.24 1.53 5.19
N LYS A 117 11.64 0.82 4.11
CA LYS A 117 10.95 0.88 2.80
C LYS A 117 9.49 0.45 3.00
N LEU A 118 8.55 1.23 2.44
CA LEU A 118 7.14 0.89 2.44
C LEU A 118 6.92 -0.50 1.81
N ARG A 119 6.17 -1.37 2.48
CA ARG A 119 5.95 -2.73 2.01
C ARG A 119 4.91 -2.75 0.91
N VAL A 120 5.30 -3.27 -0.26
CA VAL A 120 4.49 -3.34 -1.48
C VAL A 120 4.37 -4.80 -1.91
N VAL A 121 3.16 -5.33 -1.82
CA VAL A 121 2.83 -6.70 -2.22
C VAL A 121 2.23 -6.69 -3.63
N TYR A 122 2.84 -7.43 -4.54
CA TYR A 122 2.30 -7.71 -5.86
C TYR A 122 1.88 -9.18 -5.96
N LEU A 123 0.63 -9.43 -6.32
CA LEU A 123 0.09 -10.78 -6.49
C LEU A 123 0.50 -11.35 -7.84
N SER A 124 1.29 -12.41 -7.83
CA SER A 124 1.80 -13.06 -9.03
C SER A 124 1.91 -14.58 -8.81
N PRO A 125 1.59 -15.41 -9.83
CA PRO A 125 1.79 -16.86 -9.73
C PRO A 125 3.25 -17.27 -9.49
N GLN A 126 4.20 -16.40 -9.84
CA GLN A 126 5.64 -16.62 -9.64
C GLN A 126 6.10 -16.27 -8.22
N GLY A 127 5.23 -15.67 -7.42
CA GLY A 127 5.54 -15.27 -6.05
C GLY A 127 5.62 -16.45 -5.08
N LYS A 128 6.11 -16.15 -3.88
CA LYS A 128 6.06 -17.11 -2.76
C LYS A 128 4.61 -17.38 -2.38
N THR A 129 4.28 -18.64 -2.15
CA THR A 129 2.92 -19.02 -1.74
C THR A 129 2.54 -18.33 -0.43
N PHE A 130 1.37 -17.67 -0.43
CA PHE A 130 0.81 -17.05 0.76
C PHE A 130 0.45 -18.11 1.80
N ASP A 131 0.97 -17.96 3.00
CA ASP A 131 0.71 -18.83 4.13
C ASP A 131 0.39 -18.02 5.40
N GLN A 132 0.05 -18.72 6.48
CA GLN A 132 -0.32 -18.08 7.75
C GLN A 132 0.84 -17.25 8.33
N LYS A 133 2.08 -17.73 8.20
CA LYS A 133 3.25 -17.02 8.70
C LYS A 133 3.44 -15.68 7.97
N MET A 134 3.31 -15.68 6.64
CA MET A 134 3.38 -14.45 5.85
C MET A 134 2.24 -13.49 6.20
N ALA A 135 1.03 -14.01 6.46
CA ALA A 135 -0.10 -13.18 6.89
C ALA A 135 0.19 -12.49 8.22
N GLU A 136 0.78 -13.19 9.18
CA GLU A 136 1.19 -12.65 10.47
C GLU A 136 2.28 -11.58 10.32
N GLU A 137 3.31 -11.85 9.50
CA GLU A 137 4.37 -10.89 9.19
C GLU A 137 3.82 -9.60 8.53
N LEU A 138 2.87 -9.72 7.59
CA LEU A 138 2.24 -8.57 6.96
C LEU A 138 1.32 -7.80 7.91
N ALA A 139 0.70 -8.48 8.88
CA ALA A 139 -0.18 -7.86 9.86
C ALA A 139 0.56 -6.96 10.87
N GLU A 140 1.89 -7.08 10.99
CA GLU A 140 2.73 -6.21 11.82
C GLU A 140 3.00 -4.84 11.16
N GLU A 141 2.67 -4.68 9.87
CA GLU A 141 2.86 -3.42 9.17
C GLU A 141 1.77 -2.40 9.54
N GLU A 142 2.17 -1.15 9.75
CA GLU A 142 1.20 -0.06 9.92
C GLU A 142 0.53 0.28 8.60
N ASP A 143 1.32 0.33 7.52
CA ASP A 143 0.90 0.61 6.15
C ASP A 143 1.34 -0.51 5.22
N LEU A 144 0.40 -1.00 4.40
CA LEU A 144 0.65 -2.01 3.40
C LEU A 144 0.08 -1.58 2.05
N VAL A 145 0.91 -1.59 1.02
CA VAL A 145 0.48 -1.35 -0.36
C VAL A 145 0.21 -2.67 -1.06
N LEU A 146 -0.97 -2.82 -1.64
CA LEU A 146 -1.33 -3.94 -2.50
C LEU A 146 -1.38 -3.44 -3.95
N LEU A 147 -0.54 -3.98 -4.81
CA LEU A 147 -0.52 -3.65 -6.24
C LEU A 147 -1.33 -4.70 -7.01
N CYS A 148 -2.46 -4.27 -7.57
CA CYS A 148 -3.34 -5.09 -8.38
C CYS A 148 -2.99 -4.93 -9.86
N GLY A 149 -2.37 -5.95 -10.45
CA GLY A 149 -2.09 -6.01 -11.88
C GLY A 149 -3.36 -6.22 -12.72
N HIS A 150 -3.26 -5.84 -13.99
CA HIS A 150 -4.28 -6.07 -15.00
C HIS A 150 -3.63 -6.33 -16.35
N TYR A 151 -4.40 -6.66 -17.37
CA TYR A 151 -3.91 -7.08 -18.70
C TYR A 151 -2.99 -8.31 -18.60
N GLU A 152 -1.89 -8.34 -19.35
CA GLU A 152 -0.88 -9.42 -19.30
C GLU A 152 0.14 -9.23 -18.16
N GLY A 153 0.04 -8.14 -17.42
CA GLY A 153 0.91 -7.80 -16.30
C GLY A 153 1.28 -6.32 -16.26
N ILE A 154 2.31 -6.03 -15.50
CA ILE A 154 2.85 -4.69 -15.27
C ILE A 154 4.27 -4.64 -15.83
N ASP A 155 4.69 -3.49 -16.35
CA ASP A 155 6.06 -3.27 -16.82
C ASP A 155 7.07 -3.61 -15.70
N GLU A 156 8.01 -4.51 -16.00
CA GLU A 156 8.96 -5.05 -15.02
C GLU A 156 9.81 -3.98 -14.36
N ARG A 157 10.12 -2.90 -15.07
CA ARG A 157 10.94 -1.79 -14.55
C ARG A 157 10.34 -1.15 -13.30
N VAL A 158 9.02 -0.99 -13.25
CA VAL A 158 8.36 -0.45 -12.06
C VAL A 158 8.22 -1.50 -10.97
N LEU A 159 8.02 -2.76 -11.32
CA LEU A 159 7.97 -3.84 -10.34
C LEU A 159 9.30 -3.97 -9.60
N GLU A 160 10.43 -3.95 -10.31
CA GLU A 160 11.79 -3.98 -9.72
C GLU A 160 12.05 -2.80 -8.78
N GLU A 161 11.48 -1.63 -9.08
CA GLU A 161 11.70 -0.41 -8.30
C GLU A 161 10.87 -0.38 -7.01
N ILE A 162 9.58 -0.77 -7.08
CA ILE A 162 8.64 -0.54 -5.97
C ILE A 162 8.26 -1.79 -5.19
N VAL A 163 8.20 -2.98 -5.83
CA VAL A 163 7.71 -4.20 -5.17
C VAL A 163 8.73 -4.76 -4.18
N THR A 164 8.25 -5.07 -2.99
CA THR A 164 9.06 -5.73 -1.95
C THR A 164 8.75 -7.21 -1.86
N ASP A 165 7.50 -7.61 -2.13
CA ASP A 165 7.03 -8.97 -1.97
C ASP A 165 6.20 -9.41 -3.18
N TYR A 166 6.67 -10.46 -3.84
CA TYR A 166 5.88 -11.20 -4.83
C TYR A 166 5.17 -12.35 -4.12
N VAL A 167 3.84 -12.36 -4.17
CA VAL A 167 3.02 -13.30 -3.40
C VAL A 167 2.08 -14.05 -4.32
N SER A 168 2.03 -15.37 -4.19
CA SER A 168 1.11 -16.24 -4.91
C SER A 168 0.02 -16.75 -3.97
N ILE A 169 -1.25 -16.61 -4.37
CA ILE A 169 -2.39 -17.20 -3.66
C ILE A 169 -2.67 -18.64 -4.07
N GLY A 170 -1.89 -19.19 -5.00
CA GLY A 170 -2.00 -20.55 -5.51
C GLY A 170 -1.40 -20.69 -6.90
N ASP A 171 -1.22 -21.92 -7.35
CA ASP A 171 -0.66 -22.23 -8.66
C ASP A 171 -1.74 -22.18 -9.76
N TYR A 172 -2.35 -20.99 -9.92
CA TYR A 172 -3.38 -20.72 -10.93
C TYR A 172 -3.48 -19.23 -11.24
N VAL A 173 -4.03 -18.92 -12.40
CA VAL A 173 -4.36 -17.56 -12.83
C VAL A 173 -5.87 -17.37 -12.81
N LEU A 174 -6.33 -16.29 -12.20
CA LEU A 174 -7.73 -15.87 -12.25
C LEU A 174 -7.93 -14.94 -13.46
N THR A 175 -8.95 -15.24 -14.28
CA THR A 175 -9.33 -14.45 -15.46
C THR A 175 -10.68 -13.77 -15.24
#